data_a59dd578986573bdb2b6ae40d2d6c30f
#
_entry.id   a59dd578986573bdb2b6ae40d2d6c30f
#
_cell.length_a   1.000
_cell.length_b   1.000
_cell.length_c   1.000
_cell.angle_alpha   90.00
_cell.angle_beta   90.00
_cell.angle_gamma   90.00
#
_symmetry.space_group_name_H-M   'P 1'
#
loop_
_entity.id
_entity.type
_entity.pdbx_description
1 polymer ?
#
loop_
_entity_poly.entity_id
_entity_poly.type
_entity_poly.pdbx_seq_one_letter_code
_entity_poly.pdbx_strand_id
1 'polypeptide(L)'
;MVPTPELAAEYDRQYLAWVRRQGPQALDLEWRLQHLLWRQRALLRRYPPRRRQVLDYGCMDGIFTIRLQQLGGTAQGYDVSPAAIAQAEKFRGECSEPRFSTVLPTPGQFDIVYCNEVLEHITDDRSFIGELTRFLVPGGVLVGTVPMGRAFWDPDHKRAYDEVSLHRALSPWGAVAIRRYYRSRLRNLLPVKQGGAAVFLFEVRPLSLPDAR
;
A
#
# COMPACT_ATOMS: atom_id res chain seq x y z
N MET A 1 -12.31 -5.19 -8.47
CA MET A 1 -12.26 -6.32 -9.47
C MET A 1 -11.90 -7.58 -8.70
N VAL A 2 -12.68 -8.67 -8.85
CA VAL A 2 -12.31 -9.97 -8.26
C VAL A 2 -11.12 -10.52 -9.03
N PRO A 3 -10.01 -10.90 -8.37
CA PRO A 3 -8.85 -11.44 -9.07
C PRO A 3 -9.18 -12.73 -9.82
N THR A 4 -8.66 -12.87 -11.05
CA THR A 4 -8.76 -14.16 -11.75
C THR A 4 -7.71 -15.14 -11.23
N PRO A 5 -7.90 -16.46 -11.41
CA PRO A 5 -6.89 -17.46 -11.02
C PRO A 5 -5.53 -17.24 -11.69
N GLU A 6 -5.52 -16.75 -12.94
CA GLU A 6 -4.28 -16.46 -13.68
C GLU A 6 -3.53 -15.29 -13.04
N LEU A 7 -4.24 -14.24 -12.63
CA LEU A 7 -3.66 -13.08 -11.93
C LEU A 7 -3.08 -13.51 -10.59
N ALA A 8 -3.81 -14.31 -9.82
CA ALA A 8 -3.32 -14.85 -8.54
C ALA A 8 -2.04 -15.66 -8.72
N ALA A 9 -1.99 -16.54 -9.75
CA ALA A 9 -0.81 -17.34 -10.05
C ALA A 9 0.38 -16.48 -10.52
N GLU A 10 0.14 -15.36 -11.22
CA GLU A 10 1.18 -14.41 -11.61
C GLU A 10 1.81 -13.78 -10.37
N TYR A 11 1.01 -13.24 -9.46
CA TYR A 11 1.51 -12.61 -8.22
C TYR A 11 2.16 -13.62 -7.27
N ASP A 12 1.70 -14.88 -7.22
CA ASP A 12 2.39 -15.95 -6.50
C ASP A 12 3.81 -16.15 -7.02
N ARG A 13 4.00 -16.20 -8.34
CA ARG A 13 5.34 -16.31 -8.93
C ARG A 13 6.22 -15.12 -8.60
N GLN A 14 5.67 -13.89 -8.65
CA GLN A 14 6.39 -12.67 -8.31
C GLN A 14 6.81 -12.68 -6.83
N TYR A 15 5.89 -13.01 -5.92
CA TYR A 15 6.17 -13.11 -4.49
C TYR A 15 7.27 -14.15 -4.20
N LEU A 16 7.14 -15.36 -4.72
CA LEU A 16 8.14 -16.43 -4.51
C LEU A 16 9.51 -16.10 -5.12
N ALA A 17 9.54 -15.40 -6.26
CA ALA A 17 10.79 -14.90 -6.83
C ALA A 17 11.42 -13.82 -5.95
N TRP A 18 10.60 -12.93 -5.37
CA TRP A 18 11.06 -11.92 -4.43
C TRP A 18 11.66 -12.56 -3.16
N VAL A 19 10.97 -13.55 -2.55
CA VAL A 19 11.49 -14.30 -1.38
C VAL A 19 12.85 -14.91 -1.68
N ARG A 20 13.00 -15.56 -2.83
CA ARG A 20 14.28 -16.16 -3.24
C ARG A 20 15.39 -15.14 -3.38
N ARG A 21 15.08 -13.94 -3.92
CA ARG A 21 16.07 -12.85 -4.07
C ARG A 21 16.50 -12.26 -2.72
N GLN A 22 15.58 -12.16 -1.77
CA GLN A 22 15.86 -11.61 -0.43
C GLN A 22 16.62 -12.60 0.48
N GLY A 23 16.49 -13.88 0.23
CA GLY A 23 17.10 -14.92 1.05
C GLY A 23 16.38 -15.17 2.38
N PRO A 24 17.04 -15.84 3.35
CA PRO A 24 16.38 -16.30 4.59
C PRO A 24 15.72 -15.19 5.41
N GLN A 25 16.28 -13.99 5.42
CA GLN A 25 15.70 -12.85 6.14
C GLN A 25 14.30 -12.44 5.65
N ALA A 26 13.90 -12.83 4.43
CA ALA A 26 12.55 -12.59 3.94
C ALA A 26 11.49 -13.30 4.80
N LEU A 27 11.87 -14.41 5.42
CA LEU A 27 11.00 -15.26 6.23
C LEU A 27 11.22 -15.07 7.74
N ASP A 28 11.99 -14.08 8.15
CA ASP A 28 12.23 -13.71 9.54
C ASP A 28 11.35 -12.52 9.92
N LEU A 29 10.29 -12.79 10.69
CA LEU A 29 9.30 -11.78 11.11
C LEU A 29 9.95 -10.63 11.89
N GLU A 30 10.80 -10.94 12.88
CA GLU A 30 11.36 -9.93 13.75
C GLU A 30 12.32 -9.03 12.97
N TRP A 31 13.20 -9.62 12.18
CA TRP A 31 14.08 -8.87 11.30
C TRP A 31 13.29 -7.95 10.34
N ARG A 32 12.24 -8.47 9.71
CA ARG A 32 11.37 -7.71 8.79
C ARG A 32 10.69 -6.53 9.47
N LEU A 33 10.16 -6.72 10.68
CA LEU A 33 9.52 -5.66 11.47
C LEU A 33 10.51 -4.57 11.89
N GLN A 34 11.76 -4.93 12.21
CA GLN A 34 12.82 -3.98 12.53
C GLN A 34 13.30 -3.22 11.27
N HIS A 35 13.24 -3.87 10.10
CA HIS A 35 13.75 -3.35 8.83
C HIS A 35 12.65 -2.89 7.88
N LEU A 36 11.52 -2.39 8.41
CA LEU A 36 10.47 -1.77 7.58
C LEU A 36 11.07 -0.76 6.60
N LEU A 37 10.55 -0.76 5.39
CA LEU A 37 10.96 0.17 4.36
C LEU A 37 10.77 1.62 4.82
N TRP A 38 11.73 2.49 4.47
CA TRP A 38 11.69 3.91 4.87
C TRP A 38 10.41 4.62 4.42
N ARG A 39 9.81 4.24 3.28
CA ARG A 39 8.54 4.74 2.77
C ARG A 39 7.34 4.30 3.63
N GLN A 40 7.33 3.05 4.09
CA GLN A 40 6.33 2.57 5.06
C GLN A 40 6.42 3.34 6.38
N ARG A 41 7.63 3.59 6.87
CA ARG A 41 7.83 4.44 8.07
C ARG A 41 7.37 5.88 7.85
N ALA A 42 7.47 6.42 6.63
CA ALA A 42 6.96 7.75 6.30
C ALA A 42 5.42 7.78 6.35
N LEU A 43 4.76 6.75 5.80
CA LEU A 43 3.30 6.59 5.90
C LEU A 43 2.84 6.52 7.37
N LEU A 44 3.46 5.65 8.18
CA LEU A 44 3.10 5.48 9.60
C LEU A 44 3.23 6.77 10.41
N ARG A 45 4.28 7.57 10.14
CA ARG A 45 4.45 8.86 10.83
C ARG A 45 3.37 9.87 10.48
N ARG A 46 2.91 9.88 9.23
CA ARG A 46 1.94 10.87 8.78
C ARG A 46 0.50 10.42 8.99
N TYR A 47 0.24 9.14 8.86
CA TYR A 47 -1.08 8.52 8.99
C TYR A 47 -1.00 7.38 10.01
N PRO A 48 -0.95 7.69 11.31
CA PRO A 48 -0.87 6.66 12.34
C PRO A 48 -2.19 5.87 12.42
N PRO A 49 -2.13 4.53 12.54
CA PRO A 49 -3.32 3.67 12.52
C PRO A 49 -4.10 3.64 13.85
N ARG A 50 -3.57 4.24 14.91
CA ARG A 50 -4.07 4.10 16.28
C ARG A 50 -5.58 4.37 16.39
N ARG A 51 -6.32 3.40 16.95
CA ARG A 51 -7.79 3.42 17.15
C ARG A 51 -8.59 3.60 15.85
N ARG A 52 -8.08 3.09 14.73
CA ARG A 52 -8.70 3.17 13.41
C ARG A 52 -8.86 1.78 12.80
N GLN A 53 -9.93 1.60 12.04
CA GLN A 53 -10.08 0.47 11.13
C GLN A 53 -9.20 0.74 9.90
N VAL A 54 -8.27 -0.13 9.61
CA VAL A 54 -7.31 0.11 8.53
C VAL A 54 -7.20 -1.08 7.59
N LEU A 55 -7.15 -0.79 6.29
CA LEU A 55 -6.90 -1.76 5.23
C LEU A 55 -5.50 -1.53 4.67
N ASP A 56 -4.70 -2.58 4.61
CA ASP A 56 -3.45 -2.65 3.85
C ASP A 56 -3.73 -3.39 2.55
N TYR A 57 -3.95 -2.63 1.47
CA TYR A 57 -4.27 -3.19 0.16
C TYR A 57 -2.98 -3.46 -0.62
N GLY A 58 -2.78 -4.70 -1.05
CA GLY A 58 -1.51 -5.20 -1.57
C GLY A 58 -0.53 -5.47 -0.43
N CYS A 59 -0.99 -6.18 0.62
CA CYS A 59 -0.25 -6.36 1.85
C CYS A 59 0.93 -7.34 1.73
N MET A 60 1.04 -8.05 0.61
CA MET A 60 2.04 -9.10 0.39
C MET A 60 2.03 -10.11 1.55
N ASP A 61 3.16 -10.35 2.21
CA ASP A 61 3.30 -11.25 3.36
C ASP A 61 2.93 -10.61 4.71
N GLY A 62 2.20 -9.51 4.70
CA GLY A 62 1.53 -8.93 5.86
C GLY A 62 2.41 -8.17 6.85
N ILE A 63 3.70 -7.96 6.60
CA ILE A 63 4.60 -7.29 7.56
C ILE A 63 4.12 -5.88 7.91
N PHE A 64 3.67 -5.12 6.92
CA PHE A 64 3.16 -3.77 7.19
C PHE A 64 1.83 -3.80 7.92
N THR A 65 0.94 -4.74 7.58
CA THR A 65 -0.34 -4.97 8.28
C THR A 65 -0.13 -5.34 9.75
N ILE A 66 0.80 -6.27 10.05
CA ILE A 66 1.18 -6.63 11.42
C ILE A 66 1.68 -5.40 12.17
N ARG A 67 2.49 -4.56 11.52
CA ARG A 67 2.96 -3.32 12.15
C ARG A 67 1.84 -2.32 12.40
N LEU A 68 0.86 -2.20 11.51
CA LEU A 68 -0.33 -1.38 11.73
C LEU A 68 -1.10 -1.84 12.97
N GLN A 69 -1.30 -3.15 13.12
CA GLN A 69 -1.94 -3.76 14.30
C GLN A 69 -1.16 -3.46 15.59
N GLN A 70 0.16 -3.67 15.59
CA GLN A 70 1.03 -3.37 16.75
C GLN A 70 0.99 -1.90 17.18
N LEU A 71 0.73 -0.98 16.25
CA LEU A 71 0.59 0.45 16.51
C LEU A 71 -0.82 0.86 16.95
N GLY A 72 -1.69 -0.11 17.22
CA GLY A 72 -3.03 0.09 17.79
C GLY A 72 -4.13 0.38 16.76
N GLY A 73 -3.94 0.02 15.50
CA GLY A 73 -5.00 -0.07 14.50
C GLY A 73 -5.73 -1.42 14.60
N THR A 74 -6.96 -1.50 14.14
CA THR A 74 -7.62 -2.76 13.79
C THR A 74 -7.34 -3.01 12.32
N ALA A 75 -6.37 -3.89 12.04
CA ALA A 75 -5.79 -4.00 10.70
C ALA A 75 -6.31 -5.23 9.95
N GLN A 76 -6.60 -5.03 8.66
CA GLN A 76 -6.85 -6.09 7.71
C GLN A 76 -5.90 -5.95 6.52
N GLY A 77 -5.28 -7.07 6.12
CA GLY A 77 -4.46 -7.17 4.92
C GLY A 77 -5.22 -7.87 3.81
N TYR A 78 -5.13 -7.32 2.60
CA TYR A 78 -5.61 -7.95 1.38
C TYR A 78 -4.48 -8.05 0.37
N ASP A 79 -4.32 -9.21 -0.22
CA ASP A 79 -3.43 -9.42 -1.38
C ASP A 79 -4.03 -10.46 -2.34
N VAL A 80 -3.72 -10.33 -3.61
CA VAL A 80 -4.18 -11.26 -4.65
C VAL A 80 -3.43 -12.59 -4.63
N SER A 81 -2.23 -12.64 -4.03
CA SER A 81 -1.36 -13.81 -3.95
C SER A 81 -1.74 -14.72 -2.77
N PRO A 82 -2.28 -15.94 -3.01
CA PRO A 82 -2.47 -16.94 -1.96
C PRO A 82 -1.17 -17.31 -1.23
N ALA A 83 -0.05 -17.38 -1.94
CA ALA A 83 1.25 -17.72 -1.34
C ALA A 83 1.73 -16.64 -0.37
N ALA A 84 1.54 -15.36 -0.71
CA ALA A 84 1.87 -14.24 0.16
C ALA A 84 0.96 -14.23 1.41
N ILE A 85 -0.35 -14.42 1.24
CA ILE A 85 -1.31 -14.53 2.36
C ILE A 85 -1.00 -15.72 3.25
N ALA A 86 -0.65 -16.88 2.69
CA ALA A 86 -0.24 -18.03 3.50
C ALA A 86 1.00 -17.74 4.36
N GLN A 87 1.93 -16.91 3.88
CA GLN A 87 3.07 -16.46 4.67
C GLN A 87 2.67 -15.42 5.72
N ALA A 88 1.75 -14.51 5.40
CA ALA A 88 1.22 -13.52 6.35
C ALA A 88 0.53 -14.22 7.54
N GLU A 89 -0.24 -15.27 7.28
CA GLU A 89 -0.86 -16.10 8.31
C GLU A 89 0.17 -16.79 9.21
N LYS A 90 1.28 -17.31 8.64
CA LYS A 90 2.39 -17.86 9.43
C LYS A 90 3.04 -16.80 10.32
N PHE A 91 3.24 -15.60 9.81
CA PHE A 91 3.80 -14.48 10.59
C PHE A 91 2.87 -14.02 11.71
N ARG A 92 1.55 -14.04 11.48
CA ARG A 92 0.56 -13.75 12.53
C ARG A 92 0.59 -14.79 13.66
N GLY A 93 0.86 -16.06 13.33
CA GLY A 93 0.83 -17.17 14.28
C GLY A 93 -0.59 -17.44 14.80
N GLU A 94 -0.72 -17.75 16.09
CA GLU A 94 -1.98 -18.10 16.72
C GLU A 94 -2.87 -16.90 17.08
N CYS A 95 -2.41 -15.67 16.84
CA CYS A 95 -3.21 -14.46 17.08
C CYS A 95 -4.42 -14.41 16.13
N SER A 96 -5.56 -13.94 16.60
CA SER A 96 -6.76 -13.74 15.75
C SER A 96 -6.65 -12.53 14.83
N GLU A 97 -5.80 -11.57 15.18
CA GLU A 97 -5.60 -10.33 14.44
C GLU A 97 -4.10 -10.07 14.21
N PRO A 98 -3.72 -9.38 13.12
CA PRO A 98 -4.59 -8.85 12.07
C PRO A 98 -5.18 -9.95 11.17
N ARG A 99 -6.28 -9.65 10.46
CA ARG A 99 -6.88 -10.58 9.47
C ARG A 99 -6.21 -10.43 8.12
N PHE A 100 -6.02 -11.55 7.42
CA PHE A 100 -5.50 -11.58 6.06
C PHE A 100 -6.46 -12.31 5.12
N SER A 101 -6.56 -11.87 3.86
CA SER A 101 -7.48 -12.49 2.90
C SER A 101 -7.08 -12.21 1.46
N THR A 102 -7.37 -13.18 0.58
CA THR A 102 -7.39 -12.99 -0.87
C THR A 102 -8.77 -12.55 -1.39
N VAL A 103 -9.76 -12.44 -0.49
CA VAL A 103 -11.10 -11.94 -0.80
C VAL A 103 -11.18 -10.47 -0.41
N LEU A 104 -11.71 -9.66 -1.34
CA LEU A 104 -11.88 -8.22 -1.08
C LEU A 104 -12.76 -7.98 0.15
N PRO A 105 -12.41 -7.02 1.00
CA PRO A 105 -13.23 -6.65 2.15
C PRO A 105 -14.54 -5.98 1.73
N THR A 106 -15.46 -5.90 2.67
CA THR A 106 -16.72 -5.17 2.47
C THR A 106 -16.43 -3.67 2.32
N PRO A 107 -17.08 -2.97 1.37
CA PRO A 107 -16.98 -1.51 1.25
C PRO A 107 -17.42 -0.74 2.50
N GLY A 108 -16.92 0.49 2.67
CA GLY A 108 -17.37 1.42 3.70
C GLY A 108 -16.99 1.05 5.14
N GLN A 109 -15.84 0.37 5.35
CA GLN A 109 -15.43 -0.11 6.67
C GLN A 109 -14.18 0.55 7.25
N PHE A 110 -13.37 1.23 6.43
CA PHE A 110 -12.04 1.65 6.86
C PHE A 110 -11.89 3.16 6.98
N ASP A 111 -11.26 3.59 8.06
CA ASP A 111 -10.84 4.99 8.26
C ASP A 111 -9.65 5.34 7.37
N ILE A 112 -8.75 4.35 7.17
CA ILE A 112 -7.57 4.51 6.31
C ILE A 112 -7.44 3.27 5.41
N VAL A 113 -7.27 3.50 4.12
CA VAL A 113 -6.80 2.50 3.17
C VAL A 113 -5.35 2.84 2.81
N TYR A 114 -4.44 1.93 3.12
CA TYR A 114 -3.04 2.02 2.68
C TYR A 114 -2.88 1.26 1.37
N CYS A 115 -2.28 1.91 0.37
CA CYS A 115 -1.96 1.36 -0.94
C CYS A 115 -0.47 1.67 -1.23
N ASN A 116 0.42 0.79 -0.77
CA ASN A 116 1.85 1.07 -0.73
C ASN A 116 2.59 0.28 -1.81
N GLU A 117 3.08 0.96 -2.86
CA GLU A 117 3.78 0.34 -4.01
C GLU A 117 2.88 -0.67 -4.75
N VAL A 118 1.68 -0.25 -5.11
CA VAL A 118 0.70 -1.07 -5.85
C VAL A 118 0.29 -0.42 -7.17
N LEU A 119 0.08 0.91 -7.19
CA LEU A 119 -0.50 1.58 -8.36
C LEU A 119 0.35 1.43 -9.62
N GLU A 120 1.66 1.33 -9.50
CA GLU A 120 2.59 1.13 -10.61
C GLU A 120 2.41 -0.21 -11.34
N HIS A 121 1.79 -1.19 -10.67
CA HIS A 121 1.48 -2.51 -11.23
C HIS A 121 0.11 -2.58 -11.91
N ILE A 122 -0.73 -1.55 -11.75
CA ILE A 122 -2.12 -1.55 -12.20
C ILE A 122 -2.25 -0.93 -13.60
N THR A 123 -2.90 -1.64 -14.53
CA THR A 123 -3.10 -1.16 -15.90
C THR A 123 -4.14 -0.03 -15.97
N ASP A 124 -5.28 -0.17 -15.30
CA ASP A 124 -6.32 0.88 -15.17
C ASP A 124 -6.29 1.46 -13.75
N ASP A 125 -5.35 2.35 -13.50
CA ASP A 125 -5.15 2.97 -12.20
C ASP A 125 -6.32 3.85 -11.77
N ARG A 126 -7.01 4.51 -12.70
CA ARG A 126 -8.14 5.38 -12.36
C ARG A 126 -9.30 4.58 -11.78
N SER A 127 -9.77 3.56 -12.49
CA SER A 127 -10.84 2.69 -11.98
C SER A 127 -10.44 2.00 -10.68
N PHE A 128 -9.19 1.58 -10.57
CA PHE A 128 -8.64 0.94 -9.38
C PHE A 128 -8.64 1.88 -8.16
N ILE A 129 -8.23 3.14 -8.32
CA ILE A 129 -8.28 4.14 -7.24
C ILE A 129 -9.73 4.34 -6.78
N GLY A 130 -10.68 4.40 -7.73
CA GLY A 130 -12.11 4.47 -7.42
C GLY A 130 -12.60 3.28 -6.60
N GLU A 131 -12.15 2.06 -6.92
CA GLU A 131 -12.45 0.87 -6.12
C GLU A 131 -11.88 1.00 -4.70
N LEU A 132 -10.64 1.48 -4.54
CA LEU A 132 -10.02 1.67 -3.22
C LEU A 132 -10.79 2.67 -2.35
N THR A 133 -11.29 3.76 -2.94
CA THR A 133 -12.07 4.76 -2.18
C THR A 133 -13.39 4.21 -1.67
N ARG A 134 -13.96 3.18 -2.31
CA ARG A 134 -15.20 2.53 -1.83
C ARG A 134 -15.06 1.79 -0.50
N PHE A 135 -13.84 1.39 -0.12
CA PHE A 135 -13.59 0.76 1.18
C PHE A 135 -13.61 1.75 2.35
N LEU A 136 -13.50 3.05 2.06
CA LEU A 136 -13.46 4.09 3.09
C LEU A 136 -14.84 4.38 3.67
N VAL A 137 -14.87 4.63 4.98
CA VAL A 137 -16.01 5.28 5.64
C VAL A 137 -16.11 6.75 5.19
N PRO A 138 -17.26 7.43 5.36
CA PRO A 138 -17.33 8.88 5.19
C PRO A 138 -16.26 9.59 6.03
N GLY A 139 -15.49 10.48 5.40
CA GLY A 139 -14.35 11.16 6.04
C GLY A 139 -13.05 10.34 6.14
N GLY A 140 -13.05 9.10 5.67
CA GLY A 140 -11.85 8.27 5.57
C GLY A 140 -10.83 8.78 4.55
N VAL A 141 -9.65 8.19 4.51
CA VAL A 141 -8.56 8.61 3.64
C VAL A 141 -7.85 7.43 2.97
N LEU A 142 -7.63 7.53 1.66
CA LEU A 142 -6.74 6.65 0.91
C LEU A 142 -5.33 7.27 0.91
N VAL A 143 -4.34 6.51 1.34
CA VAL A 143 -2.93 6.93 1.36
C VAL A 143 -2.04 5.85 0.78
N GLY A 144 -0.93 6.26 0.17
CA GLY A 144 0.00 5.28 -0.38
C GLY A 144 1.30 5.89 -0.86
N THR A 145 2.12 5.03 -1.44
CA THR A 145 3.36 5.43 -2.10
C THR A 145 3.45 4.81 -3.49
N VAL A 146 4.13 5.52 -4.38
CA VAL A 146 4.57 5.01 -5.69
C VAL A 146 5.99 5.49 -5.98
N PRO A 147 6.81 4.73 -6.72
CA PRO A 147 8.12 5.19 -7.18
C PRO A 147 8.03 6.48 -7.99
N MET A 148 8.97 7.41 -7.79
CA MET A 148 9.10 8.60 -8.63
C MET A 148 9.77 8.23 -9.95
N GLY A 149 9.08 8.43 -11.07
CA GLY A 149 9.58 8.09 -12.38
C GLY A 149 9.98 6.61 -12.45
N ARG A 150 11.19 6.34 -12.94
CA ARG A 150 11.75 4.98 -12.99
C ARG A 150 12.61 4.62 -11.79
N ALA A 151 12.50 5.35 -10.66
CA ALA A 151 13.15 4.95 -9.43
C ALA A 151 12.61 3.57 -9.00
N PHE A 152 13.52 2.63 -8.67
CA PHE A 152 13.17 1.24 -8.35
C PHE A 152 12.40 0.51 -9.47
N TRP A 153 12.71 0.81 -10.74
CA TRP A 153 12.04 0.15 -11.85
C TRP A 153 12.14 -1.37 -11.75
N ASP A 154 10.98 -2.01 -11.83
CA ASP A 154 10.83 -3.46 -11.92
C ASP A 154 10.16 -3.80 -13.26
N PRO A 155 10.50 -4.91 -13.94
CA PRO A 155 9.83 -5.35 -15.17
C PRO A 155 8.32 -5.48 -15.04
N ASP A 156 7.81 -5.73 -13.84
CA ASP A 156 6.38 -5.89 -13.56
C ASP A 156 5.64 -4.54 -13.43
N HIS A 157 6.36 -3.40 -13.41
CA HIS A 157 5.75 -2.08 -13.40
C HIS A 157 5.11 -1.77 -14.76
N LYS A 158 3.82 -1.50 -14.77
CA LYS A 158 3.06 -1.12 -15.97
C LYS A 158 3.27 0.35 -16.32
N ARG A 159 3.71 1.18 -15.35
CA ARG A 159 3.91 2.63 -15.54
C ARG A 159 4.94 3.24 -14.59
N ALA A 160 5.40 4.42 -14.97
CA ALA A 160 6.20 5.28 -14.12
C ALA A 160 5.42 6.59 -13.88
N TYR A 161 5.33 7.02 -12.63
CA TYR A 161 4.63 8.25 -12.28
C TYR A 161 5.59 9.44 -12.20
N ASP A 162 5.16 10.57 -12.78
CA ASP A 162 5.53 11.90 -12.35
C ASP A 162 4.38 12.52 -11.51
N GLU A 163 4.60 13.71 -10.97
CA GLU A 163 3.60 14.35 -10.11
C GLU A 163 2.31 14.69 -10.87
N VAL A 164 2.44 15.07 -12.16
CA VAL A 164 1.29 15.44 -13.02
C VAL A 164 0.44 14.22 -13.35
N SER A 165 1.06 13.13 -13.77
CA SER A 165 0.36 11.88 -14.11
C SER A 165 -0.28 11.24 -12.89
N LEU A 166 0.40 11.26 -11.73
CA LEU A 166 -0.16 10.78 -10.47
C LEU A 166 -1.36 11.64 -10.04
N HIS A 167 -1.23 12.97 -10.06
CA HIS A 167 -2.35 13.85 -9.73
C HIS A 167 -3.56 13.62 -10.64
N ARG A 168 -3.33 13.43 -11.95
CA ARG A 168 -4.40 13.15 -12.93
C ARG A 168 -5.13 11.84 -12.63
N ALA A 169 -4.43 10.82 -12.15
CA ALA A 169 -5.05 9.55 -11.77
C ALA A 169 -5.90 9.69 -10.49
N LEU A 170 -5.41 10.45 -9.51
CA LEU A 170 -6.02 10.57 -8.18
C LEU A 170 -7.16 11.59 -8.11
N SER A 171 -7.05 12.73 -8.81
CA SER A 171 -7.94 13.90 -8.65
C SER A 171 -9.43 13.66 -8.95
N PRO A 172 -9.85 12.71 -9.80
CA PRO A 172 -11.27 12.40 -9.98
C PRO A 172 -11.96 11.88 -8.72
N TRP A 173 -11.19 11.39 -7.74
CA TRP A 173 -11.70 10.66 -6.58
C TRP A 173 -11.75 11.48 -5.29
N GLY A 174 -11.31 12.73 -5.32
CA GLY A 174 -11.37 13.60 -4.15
C GLY A 174 -10.27 14.66 -4.10
N ALA A 175 -10.14 15.28 -2.94
CA ALA A 175 -9.04 16.21 -2.67
C ALA A 175 -7.71 15.43 -2.58
N VAL A 176 -6.71 15.87 -3.33
CA VAL A 176 -5.43 15.19 -3.49
C VAL A 176 -4.30 16.00 -2.85
N ALA A 177 -3.43 15.31 -2.11
CA ALA A 177 -2.13 15.84 -1.72
C ALA A 177 -1.02 14.86 -2.13
N ILE A 178 0.03 15.39 -2.78
CA ILE A 178 1.20 14.61 -3.19
C ILE A 178 2.43 15.24 -2.54
N ARG A 179 3.31 14.39 -2.01
CA ARG A 179 4.57 14.80 -1.38
C ARG A 179 5.71 13.97 -1.90
N ARG A 180 6.83 14.60 -2.19
CA ARG A 180 8.07 13.91 -2.57
C ARG A 180 8.81 13.47 -1.32
N TYR A 181 9.16 12.19 -1.26
CA TYR A 181 9.95 11.63 -0.18
C TYR A 181 11.22 10.97 -0.72
N TYR A 182 12.34 11.24 -0.08
CA TYR A 182 13.65 10.70 -0.45
C TYR A 182 14.20 9.81 0.67
N ARG A 183 14.97 8.79 0.32
CA ARG A 183 15.59 7.87 1.28
C ARG A 183 16.51 8.60 2.27
N SER A 184 17.21 9.65 1.84
CA SER A 184 18.09 10.45 2.68
C SER A 184 17.31 11.56 3.39
N ARG A 185 17.45 11.67 4.72
CA ARG A 185 16.82 12.75 5.52
C ARG A 185 17.27 14.15 5.07
N LEU A 186 18.56 14.32 4.71
CA LEU A 186 19.11 15.58 4.20
C LEU A 186 18.42 16.04 2.90
N ARG A 187 18.05 15.07 2.03
CA ARG A 187 17.36 15.35 0.76
C ARG A 187 15.90 15.76 0.92
N ASN A 188 15.27 15.44 2.05
CA ASN A 188 13.90 15.91 2.35
C ASN A 188 13.83 17.37 2.77
N LEU A 189 14.99 17.99 3.08
CA LEU A 189 15.12 19.38 3.53
C LEU A 189 15.61 20.32 2.42
N LEU A 190 16.13 19.79 1.31
CA LEU A 190 16.71 20.57 0.22
C LEU A 190 15.96 20.28 -1.09
N PRO A 191 15.74 21.30 -1.96
CA PRO A 191 15.24 21.08 -3.32
C PRO A 191 16.32 20.34 -4.13
N VAL A 192 16.19 19.01 -4.27
CA VAL A 192 17.21 18.20 -4.92
C VAL A 192 16.87 17.96 -6.38
N LYS A 193 17.80 18.33 -7.25
CA LYS A 193 17.88 17.89 -8.64
C LYS A 193 18.12 16.36 -8.67
N GLN A 194 17.47 15.69 -9.61
CA GLN A 194 17.42 14.26 -9.93
C GLN A 194 18.62 13.42 -9.48
N GLY A 195 18.37 12.27 -8.86
CA GLY A 195 19.37 11.23 -8.62
C GLY A 195 19.34 10.62 -7.21
N GLY A 196 18.27 9.97 -6.81
CA GLY A 196 18.21 9.18 -5.57
C GLY A 196 16.88 8.44 -5.43
N ALA A 197 16.89 7.35 -4.67
CA ALA A 197 15.68 6.60 -4.36
C ALA A 197 14.61 7.51 -3.76
N ALA A 198 13.54 7.74 -4.50
CA ALA A 198 12.48 8.68 -4.16
C ALA A 198 11.11 8.05 -4.47
N VAL A 199 10.13 8.40 -3.65
CA VAL A 199 8.73 8.03 -3.87
C VAL A 199 7.84 9.27 -3.77
N PHE A 200 6.70 9.24 -4.45
CA PHE A 200 5.58 10.07 -4.09
C PHE A 200 4.81 9.39 -2.97
N LEU A 201 4.54 10.12 -1.90
CA LEU A 201 3.52 9.79 -0.93
C LEU A 201 2.28 10.58 -1.31
N PHE A 202 1.17 9.88 -1.53
CA PHE A 202 -0.10 10.49 -1.91
C PHE A 202 -1.18 10.29 -0.87
N GLU A 203 -2.14 11.19 -0.89
CA GLU A 203 -3.36 11.18 -0.10
C GLU A 203 -4.54 11.54 -0.99
N VAL A 204 -5.64 10.80 -0.87
CA VAL A 204 -6.94 11.12 -1.47
C VAL A 204 -7.99 11.14 -0.38
N ARG A 205 -8.70 12.26 -0.25
CA ARG A 205 -9.89 12.38 0.59
C ARG A 205 -11.11 12.47 -0.30
N PRO A 206 -11.90 11.40 -0.41
CA PRO A 206 -13.13 11.46 -1.17
C PRO A 206 -13.99 12.65 -0.71
N LEU A 207 -14.54 13.38 -1.66
CA LEU A 207 -15.53 14.40 -1.34
C LEU A 207 -16.75 13.65 -0.79
N SER A 208 -17.21 14.01 0.41
CA SER A 208 -18.51 13.57 0.88
C SER A 208 -19.54 14.00 -0.16
N LEU A 209 -20.28 13.05 -0.71
CA LEU A 209 -21.47 13.41 -1.47
C LEU A 209 -22.33 14.27 -0.53
N PRO A 210 -22.82 15.43 -0.98
CA PRO A 210 -23.80 16.16 -0.19
C PRO A 210 -24.94 15.18 0.08
N ASP A 211 -25.34 15.07 1.34
CA ASP A 211 -26.46 14.21 1.76
C ASP A 211 -27.58 14.36 0.74
N ALA A 212 -27.93 13.26 0.08
CA ALA A 212 -29.13 13.21 -0.75
C ALA A 212 -30.32 13.44 0.19
N ARG A 213 -30.73 14.71 0.30
CA ARG A 213 -31.97 15.10 0.98
C ARG A 213 -33.15 14.69 0.14
#